data_de667b6dbd4e621ee466db9c2b71fbe5
#
_entry.id   de667b6dbd4e621ee466db9c2b71fbe5
#
_cell.length_a   1.000
_cell.length_b   1.000
_cell.length_c   1.000
_cell.angle_alpha   90.00
_cell.angle_beta   90.00
_cell.angle_gamma   90.00
#
_symmetry.space_group_name_H-M   'P 1'
#
loop_
_entity.id
_entity.type
_entity.pdbx_description
1 polymer ?
#
loop_
_entity_poly.entity_id
_entity_poly.type
_entity_poly.pdbx_seq_one_letter_code
_entity_poly.pdbx_strand_id
1 'polypeptide(L)'
;MTSPPTSEPLTLIQSGKVRELYDAGDDRLLMVASDRISAFDVIMEEPIPDKGRVLTAMTAYWLEELSDLAPNHLISADAADFPDGAAALPGGLGGLAGRSMLVHRAEMLDIECIVRGYLSGSAYKEYERTQTVHGMAMPAGLRHADRLPEPIFTPSTKAVLGHDLNIGMAEAVDLVGREAAEAAAELCLAAYARAAARAEEQGIVICDTKFELGFIDGELSICDEVLTPDSSRFWPADDCAPGTNPPSFDKQPLRDWLEAQPWDKQPPPPSLPDEIVSATSTRYVDAYERVCGRFLGDWYGA
;
A
#
# COMPACT_ATOMS: atom_id res chain seq x y z
N MET A 1 -14.00 10.51 -34.55
CA MET A 1 -14.03 11.81 -33.83
C MET A 1 -14.96 11.58 -32.66
N THR A 2 -14.42 11.37 -31.49
CA THR A 2 -15.18 11.30 -30.24
C THR A 2 -15.66 12.71 -29.91
N SER A 3 -16.94 12.88 -29.66
CA SER A 3 -17.48 14.16 -29.15
C SER A 3 -16.73 14.51 -27.87
N PRO A 4 -16.45 15.80 -27.61
CA PRO A 4 -15.86 16.20 -26.34
C PRO A 4 -16.79 15.78 -25.18
N PRO A 5 -16.24 15.46 -24.00
CA PRO A 5 -17.06 15.13 -22.83
C PRO A 5 -18.02 16.29 -22.53
N THR A 6 -19.26 15.95 -22.25
CA THR A 6 -20.34 16.93 -22.01
C THR A 6 -20.42 17.40 -20.56
N SER A 7 -19.61 16.80 -19.67
CA SER A 7 -19.56 17.09 -18.23
C SER A 7 -18.28 17.83 -17.85
N GLU A 8 -18.34 18.66 -16.81
CA GLU A 8 -17.15 19.25 -16.21
C GLU A 8 -16.27 18.16 -15.57
N PRO A 9 -14.93 18.32 -15.57
CA PRO A 9 -14.04 17.35 -14.93
C PRO A 9 -14.30 17.28 -13.42
N LEU A 10 -14.07 16.10 -12.82
CA LEU A 10 -14.15 15.94 -11.38
C LEU A 10 -13.15 16.87 -10.68
N THR A 11 -13.54 17.37 -9.51
CA THR A 11 -12.68 18.25 -8.71
C THR A 11 -11.59 17.44 -8.01
N LEU A 12 -10.33 17.81 -8.24
CA LEU A 12 -9.19 17.24 -7.50
C LEU A 12 -9.24 17.73 -6.04
N ILE A 13 -9.32 16.79 -5.09
CA ILE A 13 -9.30 17.06 -3.66
C ILE A 13 -7.88 17.02 -3.12
N GLN A 14 -7.13 15.98 -3.52
CA GLN A 14 -5.78 15.73 -3.01
C GLN A 14 -4.91 15.09 -4.08
N SER A 15 -3.66 15.56 -4.17
CA SER A 15 -2.60 14.92 -4.94
C SER A 15 -1.50 14.44 -4.00
N GLY A 16 -1.42 13.12 -3.82
CA GLY A 16 -0.37 12.47 -3.06
C GLY A 16 0.87 12.17 -3.91
N LYS A 17 1.87 11.51 -3.31
CA LYS A 17 3.12 11.11 -4.00
C LYS A 17 2.85 10.20 -5.21
N VAL A 18 1.87 9.27 -5.07
CA VAL A 18 1.59 8.24 -6.08
C VAL A 18 0.10 8.11 -6.41
N ARG A 19 -0.76 8.92 -5.83
CA ARG A 19 -2.21 8.80 -5.95
C ARG A 19 -2.90 10.15 -5.97
N GLU A 20 -4.02 10.23 -6.67
CA GLU A 20 -4.88 11.40 -6.76
C GLU A 20 -6.29 11.03 -6.32
N LEU A 21 -6.95 11.92 -5.57
CA LEU A 21 -8.31 11.77 -5.09
C LEU A 21 -9.17 12.87 -5.70
N TYR A 22 -10.23 12.47 -6.36
CA TYR A 22 -11.21 13.39 -6.95
C TYR A 22 -12.55 13.24 -6.25
N ASP A 23 -13.28 14.34 -6.11
CA ASP A 23 -14.66 14.33 -5.64
C ASP A 23 -15.57 13.72 -6.72
N ALA A 24 -16.21 12.60 -6.38
CA ALA A 24 -17.14 11.90 -7.26
C ALA A 24 -18.62 12.15 -6.91
N GLY A 25 -18.87 13.09 -5.97
CA GLY A 25 -20.22 13.42 -5.46
C GLY A 25 -20.83 12.29 -4.60
N ASP A 26 -21.93 12.60 -3.91
CA ASP A 26 -22.70 11.63 -3.11
C ASP A 26 -21.85 10.81 -2.14
N ASP A 27 -20.95 11.48 -1.39
CA ASP A 27 -20.00 10.85 -0.45
C ASP A 27 -19.11 9.76 -1.08
N ARG A 28 -18.76 9.95 -2.36
CA ARG A 28 -17.86 9.07 -3.10
C ARG A 28 -16.61 9.81 -3.53
N LEU A 29 -15.54 9.04 -3.72
CA LEU A 29 -14.28 9.50 -4.26
C LEU A 29 -13.88 8.64 -5.48
N LEU A 30 -13.25 9.27 -6.47
CA LEU A 30 -12.50 8.54 -7.49
C LEU A 30 -11.02 8.58 -7.09
N MET A 31 -10.48 7.42 -6.74
CA MET A 31 -9.07 7.21 -6.44
C MET A 31 -8.33 6.81 -7.71
N VAL A 32 -7.28 7.56 -8.07
CA VAL A 32 -6.48 7.28 -9.26
C VAL A 32 -5.04 6.99 -8.84
N ALA A 33 -4.60 5.76 -8.99
CA ALA A 33 -3.21 5.38 -8.79
C ALA A 33 -2.37 5.78 -10.01
N SER A 34 -1.26 6.46 -9.76
CA SER A 34 -0.33 6.87 -10.81
C SER A 34 0.84 5.89 -10.96
N ASP A 35 1.54 6.00 -12.08
CA ASP A 35 2.79 5.27 -12.30
C ASP A 35 3.99 5.98 -11.68
N ARG A 36 3.77 7.09 -10.95
CA ARG A 36 4.84 7.76 -10.19
C ARG A 36 5.40 6.82 -9.12
N ILE A 37 6.70 6.89 -8.91
CA ILE A 37 7.37 6.16 -7.85
C ILE A 37 8.19 7.13 -6.99
N SER A 38 8.25 6.85 -5.70
CA SER A 38 9.10 7.60 -4.78
C SER A 38 10.06 6.66 -4.05
N ALA A 39 11.29 7.12 -3.85
CA ALA A 39 12.27 6.46 -3.01
C ALA A 39 12.98 7.51 -2.15
N PHE A 40 13.26 7.18 -0.89
CA PHE A 40 13.87 8.14 0.07
C PHE A 40 13.08 9.46 0.17
N ASP A 41 11.75 9.39 0.12
CA ASP A 41 10.80 10.52 0.13
C ASP A 41 10.87 11.47 -1.08
N VAL A 42 11.66 11.15 -2.09
CA VAL A 42 11.77 11.91 -3.35
C VAL A 42 11.03 11.17 -4.46
N ILE A 43 10.19 11.90 -5.21
CA ILE A 43 9.48 11.37 -6.39
C ILE A 43 10.45 11.37 -7.57
N MET A 44 10.57 10.23 -8.26
CA MET A 44 11.36 10.10 -9.49
C MET A 44 10.61 10.74 -10.66
N GLU A 45 11.37 11.22 -11.66
CA GLU A 45 10.79 11.86 -12.84
C GLU A 45 10.17 10.82 -13.80
N GLU A 46 10.80 9.64 -13.93
CA GLU A 46 10.35 8.59 -14.81
C GLU A 46 9.23 7.78 -14.14
N PRO A 47 8.09 7.58 -14.84
CA PRO A 47 7.03 6.70 -14.36
C PRO A 47 7.44 5.23 -14.51
N ILE A 48 6.94 4.38 -13.62
CA ILE A 48 7.07 2.93 -13.71
C ILE A 48 5.82 2.37 -14.41
N PRO A 49 5.93 1.87 -15.64
CA PRO A 49 4.79 1.36 -16.39
C PRO A 49 3.99 0.32 -15.60
N ASP A 50 2.67 0.38 -15.71
CA ASP A 50 1.70 -0.51 -15.05
C ASP A 50 1.68 -0.50 -13.52
N LYS A 51 2.52 0.30 -12.85
CA LYS A 51 2.54 0.37 -11.39
C LYS A 51 1.15 0.69 -10.81
N GLY A 52 0.50 1.73 -11.33
CA GLY A 52 -0.84 2.11 -10.87
C GLY A 52 -1.87 1.00 -11.06
N ARG A 53 -1.78 0.26 -12.16
CA ARG A 53 -2.65 -0.90 -12.45
C ARG A 53 -2.41 -2.04 -11.49
N VAL A 54 -1.15 -2.37 -11.20
CA VAL A 54 -0.80 -3.41 -10.22
C VAL A 54 -1.35 -3.06 -8.84
N LEU A 55 -1.15 -1.82 -8.37
CA LEU A 55 -1.65 -1.40 -7.06
C LEU A 55 -3.16 -1.52 -6.97
N THR A 56 -3.88 -1.08 -8.00
CA THR A 56 -5.35 -1.14 -8.05
C THR A 56 -5.86 -2.58 -8.13
N ALA A 57 -5.29 -3.40 -9.03
CA ALA A 57 -5.68 -4.80 -9.19
C ALA A 57 -5.46 -5.61 -7.91
N MET A 58 -4.32 -5.40 -7.25
CA MET A 58 -3.97 -6.09 -6.01
C MET A 58 -4.86 -5.65 -4.85
N THR A 59 -5.15 -4.35 -4.74
CA THR A 59 -6.10 -3.81 -3.77
C THR A 59 -7.49 -4.42 -3.96
N ALA A 60 -8.04 -4.41 -5.18
CA ALA A 60 -9.35 -4.98 -5.45
C ALA A 60 -9.42 -6.47 -5.13
N TYR A 61 -8.37 -7.24 -5.47
CA TYR A 61 -8.25 -8.65 -5.11
C TYR A 61 -8.33 -8.87 -3.59
N TRP A 62 -7.54 -8.12 -2.82
CA TRP A 62 -7.53 -8.30 -1.37
C TRP A 62 -8.81 -7.80 -0.68
N LEU A 63 -9.43 -6.74 -1.17
CA LEU A 63 -10.73 -6.29 -0.66
C LEU A 63 -11.83 -7.33 -0.89
N GLU A 64 -11.76 -8.10 -1.99
CA GLU A 64 -12.63 -9.26 -2.23
C GLU A 64 -12.33 -10.40 -1.25
N GLU A 65 -11.07 -10.81 -1.12
CA GLU A 65 -10.60 -11.91 -0.26
C GLU A 65 -10.82 -11.67 1.25
N LEU A 66 -10.92 -10.41 1.66
CA LEU A 66 -11.12 -10.00 3.05
C LEU A 66 -12.56 -9.57 3.36
N SER A 67 -13.48 -9.65 2.39
CA SER A 67 -14.84 -9.09 2.49
C SER A 67 -15.72 -9.71 3.58
N ASP A 68 -15.40 -10.92 4.03
CA ASP A 68 -16.09 -11.58 5.15
C ASP A 68 -15.52 -11.21 6.53
N LEU A 69 -14.35 -10.52 6.59
CA LEU A 69 -13.78 -10.02 7.83
C LEU A 69 -14.29 -8.62 8.18
N ALA A 70 -14.41 -7.74 7.19
CA ALA A 70 -14.93 -6.39 7.37
C ALA A 70 -15.45 -5.81 6.06
N PRO A 71 -16.37 -4.82 6.12
CA PRO A 71 -16.69 -4.00 4.97
C PRO A 71 -15.46 -3.25 4.46
N ASN A 72 -15.54 -2.76 3.24
CA ASN A 72 -14.48 -1.97 2.65
C ASN A 72 -15.06 -0.82 1.80
N HIS A 73 -14.23 0.09 1.39
CA HIS A 73 -14.65 1.28 0.69
C HIS A 73 -14.93 1.12 -0.81
N LEU A 74 -14.58 -0.01 -1.43
CA LEU A 74 -14.68 -0.20 -2.88
C LEU A 74 -16.14 -0.29 -3.34
N ILE A 75 -16.50 0.57 -4.29
CA ILE A 75 -17.78 0.51 -5.01
C ILE A 75 -17.57 -0.21 -6.34
N SER A 76 -16.61 0.27 -7.16
CA SER A 76 -16.29 -0.34 -8.45
C SER A 76 -14.87 0.03 -8.89
N ALA A 77 -14.22 -0.88 -9.58
CA ALA A 77 -12.97 -0.64 -10.31
C ALA A 77 -13.19 -0.63 -11.84
N ASP A 78 -14.44 -0.81 -12.32
CA ASP A 78 -14.78 -0.70 -13.74
C ASP A 78 -14.96 0.77 -14.11
N ALA A 79 -14.21 1.22 -15.13
CA ALA A 79 -14.31 2.59 -15.62
C ALA A 79 -15.71 2.94 -16.21
N ALA A 80 -16.52 1.95 -16.54
CA ALA A 80 -17.89 2.15 -16.99
C ALA A 80 -18.82 2.65 -15.87
N ASP A 81 -18.49 2.42 -14.61
CA ASP A 81 -19.25 2.83 -13.44
C ASP A 81 -18.83 4.20 -12.89
N PHE A 82 -17.76 4.81 -13.48
CA PHE A 82 -17.26 6.09 -13.00
C PHE A 82 -18.21 7.25 -13.39
N PRO A 83 -18.30 8.30 -12.57
CA PRO A 83 -19.12 9.48 -12.89
C PRO A 83 -18.73 10.10 -14.23
N ASP A 84 -19.69 10.71 -14.93
CA ASP A 84 -19.50 11.33 -16.24
C ASP A 84 -18.30 12.29 -16.32
N GLY A 85 -18.03 13.05 -15.22
CA GLY A 85 -16.87 13.94 -15.11
C GLY A 85 -15.51 13.25 -15.16
N ALA A 86 -15.45 11.93 -14.94
CA ALA A 86 -14.22 11.15 -15.06
C ALA A 86 -13.71 11.12 -16.51
N ALA A 87 -14.60 11.10 -17.50
CA ALA A 87 -14.22 11.11 -18.90
C ALA A 87 -13.49 12.41 -19.32
N ALA A 88 -13.62 13.48 -18.54
CA ALA A 88 -12.95 14.75 -18.79
C ALA A 88 -11.56 14.86 -18.12
N LEU A 89 -11.17 13.88 -17.30
CA LEU A 89 -9.84 13.81 -16.69
C LEU A 89 -8.77 13.45 -17.74
N PRO A 90 -7.49 13.73 -17.48
CA PRO A 90 -6.40 13.41 -18.40
C PRO A 90 -6.39 11.93 -18.83
N GLY A 91 -6.37 11.69 -20.14
CA GLY A 91 -6.44 10.35 -20.72
C GLY A 91 -7.86 9.77 -20.85
N GLY A 92 -8.88 10.45 -20.32
CA GLY A 92 -10.27 9.97 -20.35
C GLY A 92 -10.44 8.64 -19.61
N LEU A 93 -11.57 7.96 -19.83
CA LEU A 93 -11.84 6.67 -19.20
C LEU A 93 -10.77 5.62 -19.53
N GLY A 94 -10.20 5.64 -20.73
CA GLY A 94 -9.11 4.72 -21.11
C GLY A 94 -7.83 4.93 -20.28
N GLY A 95 -7.52 6.18 -19.91
CA GLY A 95 -6.39 6.50 -19.02
C GLY A 95 -6.64 6.12 -17.56
N LEU A 96 -7.90 5.99 -17.15
CA LEU A 96 -8.32 5.62 -15.80
C LEU A 96 -8.52 4.10 -15.64
N ALA A 97 -8.79 3.40 -16.73
CA ALA A 97 -9.06 1.97 -16.71
C ALA A 97 -7.93 1.16 -16.06
N GLY A 98 -8.32 0.27 -15.16
CA GLY A 98 -7.44 -0.62 -14.44
C GLY A 98 -6.56 0.01 -13.35
N ARG A 99 -6.51 1.35 -13.24
CA ARG A 99 -5.72 2.07 -12.21
C ARG A 99 -6.54 2.93 -11.28
N SER A 100 -7.85 2.89 -11.38
CA SER A 100 -8.75 3.74 -10.61
C SER A 100 -9.83 2.94 -9.92
N MET A 101 -10.31 3.45 -8.81
CA MET A 101 -11.41 2.88 -8.03
C MET A 101 -12.39 3.97 -7.66
N LEU A 102 -13.68 3.73 -7.88
CA LEU A 102 -14.76 4.49 -7.26
C LEU A 102 -14.97 3.91 -5.86
N VAL A 103 -14.91 4.75 -4.84
CA VAL A 103 -14.95 4.32 -3.45
C VAL A 103 -15.90 5.18 -2.62
N HIS A 104 -16.42 4.63 -1.54
CA HIS A 104 -17.09 5.39 -0.50
C HIS A 104 -16.11 6.34 0.20
N ARG A 105 -16.55 7.54 0.56
CA ARG A 105 -15.81 8.44 1.43
C ARG A 105 -15.92 7.91 2.86
N ALA A 106 -14.80 7.67 3.51
CA ALA A 106 -14.72 7.22 4.89
C ALA A 106 -14.25 8.33 5.83
N GLU A 107 -14.69 8.28 7.07
CA GLU A 107 -14.07 9.02 8.18
C GLU A 107 -12.83 8.23 8.63
N MET A 108 -11.67 8.65 8.13
CA MET A 108 -10.42 7.91 8.31
C MET A 108 -9.93 7.99 9.75
N LEU A 109 -9.38 6.88 10.28
CA LEU A 109 -8.64 6.91 11.53
C LEU A 109 -7.33 7.70 11.38
N ASP A 110 -6.99 8.50 12.40
CA ASP A 110 -5.77 9.32 12.42
C ASP A 110 -4.52 8.52 12.83
N ILE A 111 -4.51 7.24 12.52
CA ILE A 111 -3.35 6.34 12.70
C ILE A 111 -3.15 5.49 11.46
N GLU A 112 -1.91 5.09 11.20
CA GLU A 112 -1.59 4.00 10.29
C GLU A 112 -1.57 2.69 11.07
N CYS A 113 -2.25 1.67 10.54
CA CYS A 113 -2.39 0.36 11.17
C CYS A 113 -1.37 -0.62 10.57
N ILE A 114 -0.23 -0.81 11.23
CA ILE A 114 0.83 -1.68 10.71
C ILE A 114 0.82 -3.01 11.45
N VAL A 115 0.85 -4.11 10.71
CA VAL A 115 1.06 -5.46 11.28
C VAL A 115 2.38 -6.01 10.78
N ARG A 116 3.12 -6.63 11.71
CA ARG A 116 4.42 -7.24 11.44
C ARG A 116 4.43 -8.71 11.86
N GLY A 117 4.75 -9.59 10.93
CA GLY A 117 5.00 -11.00 11.20
C GLY A 117 6.48 -11.34 11.28
N TYR A 118 7.34 -10.43 10.80
CA TYR A 118 8.79 -10.58 10.79
C TYR A 118 9.48 -9.30 11.25
N LEU A 119 10.68 -9.44 11.80
CA LEU A 119 11.46 -8.33 12.33
C LEU A 119 12.28 -7.67 11.22
N SER A 120 11.88 -6.47 10.79
CA SER A 120 12.54 -5.72 9.71
C SER A 120 12.34 -4.22 9.84
N GLY A 121 13.04 -3.44 9.01
CA GLY A 121 12.86 -1.99 8.87
C GLY A 121 13.04 -1.22 10.17
N SER A 122 12.11 -0.31 10.50
CA SER A 122 12.14 0.51 11.71
C SER A 122 12.04 -0.32 12.99
N ALA A 123 11.26 -1.41 12.96
CA ALA A 123 11.11 -2.31 14.10
C ALA A 123 12.43 -3.04 14.44
N TYR A 124 13.19 -3.49 13.42
CA TYR A 124 14.49 -4.08 13.66
C TYR A 124 15.50 -3.08 14.23
N LYS A 125 15.53 -1.85 13.70
CA LYS A 125 16.39 -0.78 14.24
C LYS A 125 16.07 -0.41 15.68
N GLU A 126 14.79 -0.43 16.06
CA GLU A 126 14.37 -0.22 17.45
C GLU A 126 14.82 -1.40 18.31
N TYR A 127 14.55 -2.63 17.87
CA TYR A 127 14.91 -3.84 18.59
C TYR A 127 16.43 -3.96 18.86
N GLU A 128 17.29 -3.65 17.89
CA GLU A 128 18.74 -3.66 18.09
C GLU A 128 19.19 -2.74 19.22
N ARG A 129 18.48 -1.64 19.43
CA ARG A 129 18.83 -0.64 20.44
C ARG A 129 18.22 -0.91 21.81
N THR A 130 16.99 -1.42 21.85
CA THR A 130 16.18 -1.45 23.07
C THR A 130 15.63 -2.83 23.42
N GLN A 131 15.73 -3.79 22.52
CA GLN A 131 15.08 -5.11 22.58
C GLN A 131 13.55 -5.02 22.72
N THR A 132 12.98 -3.90 22.27
CA THR A 132 11.53 -3.68 22.19
C THR A 132 11.13 -3.35 20.76
N VAL A 133 9.84 -3.52 20.45
CA VAL A 133 9.20 -3.02 19.23
C VAL A 133 7.94 -2.29 19.65
N HIS A 134 7.85 -0.99 19.37
CA HIS A 134 6.76 -0.10 19.81
C HIS A 134 6.44 -0.25 21.32
N GLY A 135 7.50 -0.30 22.14
CA GLY A 135 7.41 -0.47 23.59
C GLY A 135 7.10 -1.90 24.06
N MET A 136 6.80 -2.85 23.20
CA MET A 136 6.60 -4.25 23.53
C MET A 136 7.93 -4.96 23.70
N ALA A 137 8.14 -5.65 24.82
CA ALA A 137 9.33 -6.46 25.04
C ALA A 137 9.34 -7.67 24.09
N MET A 138 10.44 -7.85 23.38
CA MET A 138 10.61 -8.94 22.43
C MET A 138 11.61 -10.00 22.94
N PRO A 139 11.51 -11.26 22.49
CA PRO A 139 12.50 -12.28 22.83
C PRO A 139 13.92 -11.82 22.48
N ALA A 140 14.88 -12.18 23.34
CA ALA A 140 16.28 -11.89 23.08
C ALA A 140 16.84 -12.74 21.93
N GLY A 141 17.78 -12.16 21.16
CA GLY A 141 18.50 -12.88 20.11
C GLY A 141 17.81 -12.92 18.76
N LEU A 142 16.71 -12.17 18.56
CA LEU A 142 16.11 -11.99 17.25
C LEU A 142 17.07 -11.26 16.31
N ARG A 143 17.07 -11.65 15.05
CA ARG A 143 17.87 -11.07 13.97
C ARG A 143 16.97 -10.42 12.92
N HIS A 144 17.52 -9.69 12.03
CA HIS A 144 16.80 -9.21 10.85
C HIS A 144 16.17 -10.39 10.10
N ALA A 145 14.94 -10.22 9.62
CA ALA A 145 14.14 -11.24 8.94
C ALA A 145 13.77 -12.47 9.79
N ASP A 146 13.99 -12.47 11.10
CA ASP A 146 13.41 -13.51 11.96
C ASP A 146 11.89 -13.38 11.99
N ARG A 147 11.18 -14.52 11.88
CA ARG A 147 9.73 -14.58 12.12
C ARG A 147 9.46 -14.29 13.59
N LEU A 148 8.51 -13.43 13.87
CA LEU A 148 8.05 -13.16 15.22
C LEU A 148 7.26 -14.36 15.76
N PRO A 149 7.26 -14.61 17.08
CA PRO A 149 6.47 -15.69 17.68
C PRO A 149 5.00 -15.63 17.30
N GLU A 150 4.46 -14.43 17.21
CA GLU A 150 3.13 -14.10 16.70
C GLU A 150 3.18 -12.74 15.99
N PRO A 151 2.31 -12.48 15.00
CA PRO A 151 2.20 -11.16 14.41
C PRO A 151 1.83 -10.11 15.44
N ILE A 152 2.41 -8.92 15.33
CA ILE A 152 2.18 -7.80 16.26
C ILE A 152 1.59 -6.61 15.54
N PHE A 153 0.66 -5.91 16.19
CA PHE A 153 0.11 -4.64 15.76
C PHE A 153 1.01 -3.50 16.25
N THR A 154 1.49 -2.68 15.32
CA THR A 154 2.49 -1.63 15.56
C THR A 154 2.07 -0.34 14.89
N PRO A 155 1.10 0.40 15.45
CA PRO A 155 0.57 1.61 14.82
C PRO A 155 1.60 2.73 14.71
N SER A 156 1.37 3.68 13.80
CA SER A 156 2.08 4.94 13.70
C SER A 156 1.11 6.11 13.57
N THR A 157 1.59 7.31 13.87
CA THR A 157 0.82 8.53 13.61
C THR A 157 0.75 8.78 12.10
N LYS A 158 -0.26 9.54 11.65
CA LYS A 158 -0.28 10.15 10.31
C LYS A 158 0.28 11.56 10.41
N ALA A 159 1.57 11.72 10.09
CA ALA A 159 2.21 13.02 10.14
C ALA A 159 1.71 13.93 9.01
N VAL A 160 1.20 15.11 9.37
CA VAL A 160 0.89 16.15 8.39
C VAL A 160 2.17 16.78 7.82
N LEU A 161 3.23 16.82 8.62
CA LEU A 161 4.56 17.30 8.25
C LEU A 161 5.62 16.39 8.90
N GLY A 162 6.63 15.99 8.15
CA GLY A 162 7.73 15.16 8.62
C GLY A 162 7.51 13.68 8.35
N HIS A 163 7.94 12.84 9.30
CA HIS A 163 7.81 11.38 9.22
C HIS A 163 6.80 10.87 10.24
N ASP A 164 6.10 9.78 9.89
CA ASP A 164 5.22 9.08 10.80
C ASP A 164 6.03 8.55 12.00
N LEU A 165 5.47 8.72 13.19
CA LEU A 165 6.11 8.29 14.43
C LEU A 165 5.52 6.95 14.86
N ASN A 166 6.39 5.99 15.19
CA ASN A 166 5.98 4.76 15.83
C ASN A 166 5.34 5.07 17.18
N ILE A 167 4.14 4.56 17.42
CA ILE A 167 3.41 4.73 18.68
C ILE A 167 3.02 3.38 19.27
N GLY A 168 2.80 3.34 20.59
CA GLY A 168 2.25 2.17 21.27
C GLY A 168 0.72 2.16 21.24
N MET A 169 0.12 1.05 21.70
CA MET A 169 -1.35 0.91 21.75
C MET A 169 -2.00 1.97 22.66
N ALA A 170 -1.34 2.38 23.74
CA ALA A 170 -1.88 3.41 24.64
C ALA A 170 -2.03 4.76 23.92
N GLU A 171 -1.03 5.16 23.14
CA GLU A 171 -1.04 6.39 22.35
C GLU A 171 -2.06 6.31 21.20
N ALA A 172 -2.21 5.14 20.57
CA ALA A 172 -3.26 4.93 19.58
C ALA A 172 -4.66 5.09 20.19
N VAL A 173 -4.88 4.58 21.40
CA VAL A 173 -6.14 4.77 22.15
C VAL A 173 -6.40 6.25 22.46
N ASP A 174 -5.36 7.02 22.78
CA ASP A 174 -5.50 8.46 23.03
C ASP A 174 -5.87 9.24 21.77
N LEU A 175 -5.45 8.76 20.59
CA LEU A 175 -5.73 9.41 19.30
C LEU A 175 -7.11 9.07 18.73
N VAL A 176 -7.49 7.79 18.72
CA VAL A 176 -8.70 7.32 18.01
C VAL A 176 -9.77 6.73 18.93
N GLY A 177 -9.51 6.68 20.23
CA GLY A 177 -10.40 6.04 21.20
C GLY A 177 -10.15 4.53 21.33
N ARG A 178 -10.48 3.99 22.52
CA ARG A 178 -10.20 2.60 22.87
C ARG A 178 -10.89 1.61 21.93
N GLU A 179 -12.19 1.79 21.70
CA GLU A 179 -12.99 0.89 20.90
C GLU A 179 -12.46 0.80 19.45
N ALA A 180 -12.17 1.94 18.84
CA ALA A 180 -11.64 1.99 17.49
C ALA A 180 -10.22 1.41 17.41
N ALA A 181 -9.33 1.71 18.38
CA ALA A 181 -7.97 1.19 18.39
C ALA A 181 -7.92 -0.34 18.57
N GLU A 182 -8.74 -0.89 19.49
CA GLU A 182 -8.82 -2.33 19.73
C GLU A 182 -9.44 -3.06 18.52
N ALA A 183 -10.54 -2.54 17.95
CA ALA A 183 -11.15 -3.11 16.74
C ALA A 183 -10.21 -3.06 15.52
N ALA A 184 -9.47 -1.95 15.35
CA ALA A 184 -8.48 -1.83 14.28
C ALA A 184 -7.35 -2.86 14.42
N ALA A 185 -6.83 -3.07 15.64
CA ALA A 185 -5.80 -4.07 15.90
C ALA A 185 -6.28 -5.49 15.60
N GLU A 186 -7.49 -5.85 16.06
CA GLU A 186 -8.08 -7.17 15.83
C GLU A 186 -8.30 -7.43 14.34
N LEU A 187 -8.93 -6.49 13.64
CA LEU A 187 -9.17 -6.57 12.21
C LEU A 187 -7.87 -6.72 11.41
N CYS A 188 -6.88 -5.84 11.67
CA CYS A 188 -5.62 -5.87 10.92
C CYS A 188 -4.82 -7.15 11.17
N LEU A 189 -4.81 -7.68 12.40
CA LEU A 189 -4.17 -8.96 12.72
C LEU A 189 -4.86 -10.12 12.00
N ALA A 190 -6.20 -10.16 11.96
CA ALA A 190 -6.96 -11.19 11.26
C ALA A 190 -6.73 -11.11 9.73
N ALA A 191 -6.78 -9.90 9.16
CA ALA A 191 -6.51 -9.67 7.74
C ALA A 191 -5.08 -10.08 7.36
N TYR A 192 -4.09 -9.69 8.17
CA TYR A 192 -2.69 -10.11 7.97
C TYR A 192 -2.53 -11.63 8.02
N ALA A 193 -3.11 -12.29 9.02
CA ALA A 193 -2.99 -13.74 9.17
C ALA A 193 -3.54 -14.49 7.95
N ARG A 194 -4.70 -14.07 7.42
CA ARG A 194 -5.28 -14.63 6.19
C ARG A 194 -4.38 -14.38 4.98
N ALA A 195 -3.95 -13.14 4.80
CA ALA A 195 -3.09 -12.76 3.67
C ALA A 195 -1.74 -13.47 3.71
N ALA A 196 -1.11 -13.58 4.89
CA ALA A 196 0.16 -14.28 5.06
C ALA A 196 0.04 -15.77 4.71
N ALA A 197 -1.01 -16.45 5.17
CA ALA A 197 -1.26 -17.85 4.84
C ALA A 197 -1.44 -18.03 3.32
N ARG A 198 -2.22 -17.15 2.67
CA ARG A 198 -2.43 -17.20 1.22
C ARG A 198 -1.15 -16.95 0.42
N ALA A 199 -0.34 -15.97 0.85
CA ALA A 199 0.94 -15.67 0.20
C ALA A 199 1.98 -16.79 0.38
N GLU A 200 2.03 -17.42 1.56
CA GLU A 200 2.93 -18.57 1.82
C GLU A 200 2.64 -19.74 0.88
N GLU A 201 1.38 -20.00 0.50
CA GLU A 201 1.00 -21.02 -0.51
C GLU A 201 1.61 -20.72 -1.89
N GLN A 202 1.91 -19.46 -2.17
CA GLN A 202 2.50 -18.99 -3.41
C GLN A 202 4.02 -18.76 -3.31
N GLY A 203 4.65 -19.20 -2.22
CA GLY A 203 6.08 -19.04 -1.98
C GLY A 203 6.48 -17.59 -1.67
N ILE A 204 5.55 -16.80 -1.11
CA ILE A 204 5.77 -15.40 -0.74
C ILE A 204 5.56 -15.22 0.76
N VAL A 205 6.48 -14.51 1.40
CA VAL A 205 6.38 -14.06 2.78
C VAL A 205 5.94 -12.60 2.81
N ILE A 206 4.86 -12.30 3.53
CA ILE A 206 4.49 -10.93 3.89
C ILE A 206 5.19 -10.59 5.20
N CYS A 207 6.24 -9.76 5.12
CA CYS A 207 6.99 -9.35 6.30
C CYS A 207 6.17 -8.46 7.22
N ASP A 208 5.65 -7.39 6.66
CA ASP A 208 4.78 -6.43 7.30
C ASP A 208 3.86 -5.79 6.26
N THR A 209 2.78 -5.21 6.73
CA THR A 209 1.84 -4.46 5.90
C THR A 209 1.24 -3.30 6.69
N LYS A 210 0.90 -2.24 5.98
CA LYS A 210 0.16 -1.09 6.47
C LYS A 210 -1.26 -1.13 5.94
N PHE A 211 -2.24 -1.08 6.82
CA PHE A 211 -3.64 -0.86 6.51
C PHE A 211 -4.04 0.57 6.85
N GLU A 212 -4.99 1.09 6.11
CA GLU A 212 -5.71 2.30 6.43
C GLU A 212 -7.17 1.96 6.68
N LEU A 213 -7.69 2.39 7.81
CA LEU A 213 -9.06 2.11 8.24
C LEU A 213 -9.83 3.41 8.41
N GLY A 214 -11.15 3.32 8.24
CA GLY A 214 -12.06 4.43 8.46
C GLY A 214 -13.47 3.94 8.70
N PHE A 215 -14.35 4.83 9.16
CA PHE A 215 -15.76 4.52 9.35
C PHE A 215 -16.56 4.92 8.11
N ILE A 216 -17.40 3.99 7.62
CA ILE A 216 -18.38 4.19 6.58
C ILE A 216 -19.74 3.78 7.18
N ASP A 217 -20.70 4.70 7.25
CA ASP A 217 -22.01 4.47 7.88
C ASP A 217 -21.90 3.94 9.31
N GLY A 218 -20.85 4.31 10.05
CA GLY A 218 -20.58 3.88 11.42
C GLY A 218 -19.93 2.50 11.55
N GLU A 219 -19.60 1.81 10.46
CA GLU A 219 -18.90 0.53 10.46
C GLU A 219 -17.42 0.69 10.11
N LEU A 220 -16.53 0.08 10.91
CA LEU A 220 -15.09 0.10 10.66
C LEU A 220 -14.77 -0.67 9.39
N SER A 221 -14.20 0.01 8.41
CA SER A 221 -14.00 -0.46 7.05
C SER A 221 -12.54 -0.40 6.63
N ILE A 222 -12.13 -1.33 5.78
CA ILE A 222 -10.81 -1.31 5.14
C ILE A 222 -10.84 -0.28 4.00
N CYS A 223 -9.88 0.62 4.01
CA CYS A 223 -9.78 1.73 3.06
C CYS A 223 -8.40 1.78 2.40
N ASP A 224 -8.26 2.67 1.43
CA ASP A 224 -7.03 2.93 0.68
C ASP A 224 -6.47 1.67 -0.02
N GLU A 225 -5.16 1.60 -0.24
CA GLU A 225 -4.51 0.42 -0.81
C GLU A 225 -4.27 -0.66 0.25
N VAL A 226 -4.43 -1.92 -0.15
CA VAL A 226 -4.35 -3.05 0.76
C VAL A 226 -3.38 -4.09 0.22
N LEU A 227 -2.38 -4.44 1.04
CA LEU A 227 -1.46 -5.56 0.76
C LEU A 227 -0.82 -5.47 -0.64
N THR A 228 -0.40 -4.25 -1.00
CA THR A 228 0.32 -3.96 -2.25
C THR A 228 1.83 -3.88 -2.01
N PRO A 229 2.66 -3.91 -3.05
CA PRO A 229 4.11 -3.68 -2.90
C PRO A 229 4.47 -2.29 -2.33
N ASP A 230 3.56 -1.31 -2.38
CA ASP A 230 3.79 0.01 -1.78
C ASP A 230 3.44 0.05 -0.29
N SER A 231 2.44 -0.71 0.14
CA SER A 231 2.00 -0.79 1.55
C SER A 231 2.61 -1.96 2.33
N SER A 232 3.30 -2.90 1.68
CA SER A 232 3.78 -4.17 2.27
C SER A 232 5.18 -4.51 1.81
N ARG A 233 5.90 -5.29 2.63
CA ARG A 233 7.14 -5.96 2.20
C ARG A 233 6.84 -7.41 1.87
N PHE A 234 7.00 -7.77 0.61
CA PHE A 234 6.90 -9.12 0.11
C PHE A 234 8.31 -9.67 -0.14
N TRP A 235 8.59 -10.85 0.39
CA TRP A 235 9.86 -11.55 0.19
C TRP A 235 9.63 -12.90 -0.49
N PRO A 236 10.51 -13.34 -1.40
CA PRO A 236 10.52 -14.73 -1.81
C PRO A 236 10.77 -15.63 -0.59
N ALA A 237 9.96 -16.66 -0.39
CA ALA A 237 10.10 -17.56 0.77
C ALA A 237 11.47 -18.26 0.80
N ASP A 238 12.00 -18.62 -0.37
CA ASP A 238 13.30 -19.27 -0.52
C ASP A 238 14.48 -18.37 -0.13
N ASP A 239 14.31 -17.05 -0.22
CA ASP A 239 15.36 -16.07 0.12
C ASP A 239 15.19 -15.53 1.55
N CYS A 240 14.11 -15.89 2.24
CA CYS A 240 13.79 -15.40 3.58
C CYS A 240 14.53 -16.24 4.63
N ALA A 241 15.72 -15.81 5.03
CA ALA A 241 16.51 -16.45 6.07
C ALA A 241 16.85 -15.49 7.21
N PRO A 242 16.81 -15.97 8.47
CA PRO A 242 17.16 -15.17 9.63
C PRO A 242 18.57 -14.58 9.57
N GLY A 243 18.69 -13.27 9.82
CA GLY A 243 19.95 -12.52 9.75
C GLY A 243 20.34 -12.05 8.34
N THR A 244 19.50 -12.30 7.34
CA THR A 244 19.70 -11.79 5.97
C THR A 244 18.88 -10.51 5.73
N ASN A 245 19.08 -9.88 4.58
CA ASN A 245 18.20 -8.83 4.05
C ASN A 245 17.52 -9.38 2.78
N PRO A 246 16.36 -10.05 2.91
CA PRO A 246 15.72 -10.67 1.76
C PRO A 246 15.39 -9.65 0.67
N PRO A 247 15.53 -10.01 -0.62
CA PRO A 247 15.11 -9.15 -1.71
C PRO A 247 13.59 -8.94 -1.65
N SER A 248 13.15 -7.69 -1.75
CA SER A 248 11.73 -7.37 -1.77
C SER A 248 11.18 -7.33 -3.20
N PHE A 249 9.89 -7.67 -3.35
CA PHE A 249 9.16 -7.54 -4.62
C PHE A 249 8.68 -6.10 -4.89
N ASP A 250 9.27 -5.13 -4.22
CA ASP A 250 8.93 -3.72 -4.37
C ASP A 250 10.00 -2.96 -5.18
N LYS A 251 10.35 -1.81 -4.66
CA LYS A 251 11.32 -0.85 -5.21
C LYS A 251 12.79 -1.26 -5.07
N GLN A 252 13.11 -2.54 -4.77
CA GLN A 252 14.49 -2.92 -4.48
C GLN A 252 15.46 -2.61 -5.63
N PRO A 253 15.16 -2.93 -6.91
CA PRO A 253 16.04 -2.57 -8.02
C PRO A 253 16.31 -1.07 -8.10
N LEU A 254 15.27 -0.26 -7.86
CA LEU A 254 15.39 1.20 -7.83
C LEU A 254 16.24 1.67 -6.65
N ARG A 255 16.01 1.13 -5.45
CA ARG A 255 16.77 1.52 -4.26
C ARG A 255 18.23 1.18 -4.38
N ASP A 256 18.57 -0.04 -4.82
CA ASP A 256 19.94 -0.50 -5.00
C ASP A 256 20.70 0.37 -6.01
N TRP A 257 20.03 0.71 -7.10
CA TRP A 257 20.60 1.60 -8.09
C TRP A 257 20.83 3.01 -7.55
N LEU A 258 19.83 3.59 -6.86
CA LEU A 258 19.95 4.92 -6.26
C LEU A 258 21.04 5.01 -5.19
N GLU A 259 21.22 3.95 -4.38
CA GLU A 259 22.29 3.90 -3.37
C GLU A 259 23.69 3.86 -3.99
N ALA A 260 23.82 3.34 -5.20
CA ALA A 260 25.07 3.34 -5.95
C ALA A 260 25.38 4.69 -6.63
N GLN A 261 24.42 5.64 -6.67
CA GLN A 261 24.62 6.95 -7.26
C GLN A 261 25.24 7.95 -6.26
N PRO A 262 26.03 8.93 -6.72
CA PRO A 262 26.51 10.03 -5.89
C PRO A 262 25.40 11.06 -5.64
N TRP A 263 24.31 10.62 -4.98
CA TRP A 263 23.11 11.42 -4.72
C TRP A 263 22.85 11.51 -3.21
N ASP A 264 22.56 12.70 -2.73
CA ASP A 264 22.35 13.01 -1.31
C ASP A 264 20.93 12.75 -0.81
N LYS A 265 20.08 12.10 -1.65
CA LYS A 265 18.68 11.81 -1.38
C LYS A 265 17.80 13.05 -1.23
N GLN A 266 18.19 14.14 -1.90
CA GLN A 266 17.42 15.38 -2.00
C GLN A 266 17.02 15.66 -3.45
N PRO A 267 15.92 16.38 -3.71
CA PRO A 267 15.57 16.82 -5.05
C PRO A 267 16.65 17.73 -5.67
N PRO A 268 16.90 17.63 -7.00
CA PRO A 268 16.28 16.73 -7.96
C PRO A 268 16.85 15.29 -7.87
N PRO A 269 16.02 14.26 -8.16
CA PRO A 269 16.50 12.89 -8.24
C PRO A 269 17.37 12.68 -9.50
N PRO A 270 18.27 11.67 -9.50
CA PRO A 270 18.93 11.25 -10.72
C PRO A 270 17.92 10.61 -11.69
N SER A 271 18.12 10.84 -13.01
CA SER A 271 17.28 10.22 -14.04
C SER A 271 17.47 8.71 -14.08
N LEU A 272 16.36 7.97 -14.14
CA LEU A 272 16.38 6.51 -14.10
C LEU A 272 16.70 5.92 -15.49
N PRO A 273 17.66 5.00 -15.61
CA PRO A 273 17.87 4.26 -16.84
C PRO A 273 16.64 3.38 -17.16
N ASP A 274 16.36 3.19 -18.46
CA ASP A 274 15.26 2.35 -18.94
C ASP A 274 15.30 0.92 -18.37
N GLU A 275 16.50 0.38 -18.14
CA GLU A 275 16.67 -0.95 -17.53
C GLU A 275 16.19 -1.00 -16.08
N ILE A 276 16.37 0.07 -15.30
CA ILE A 276 15.89 0.16 -13.91
C ILE A 276 14.37 0.36 -13.89
N VAL A 277 13.84 1.20 -14.78
CA VAL A 277 12.38 1.37 -14.97
C VAL A 277 11.73 0.02 -15.31
N SER A 278 12.26 -0.69 -16.31
CA SER A 278 11.74 -1.99 -16.73
C SER A 278 11.85 -3.06 -15.66
N ALA A 279 13.00 -3.14 -14.97
CA ALA A 279 13.19 -4.12 -13.89
C ALA A 279 12.24 -3.85 -12.72
N THR A 280 12.00 -2.57 -12.39
CA THR A 280 11.05 -2.18 -11.33
C THR A 280 9.62 -2.52 -11.74
N SER A 281 9.19 -2.18 -12.97
CA SER A 281 7.86 -2.55 -13.48
C SER A 281 7.65 -4.07 -13.43
N THR A 282 8.60 -4.86 -13.90
CA THR A 282 8.53 -6.33 -13.85
C THR A 282 8.33 -6.84 -12.42
N ARG A 283 9.02 -6.25 -11.43
CA ARG A 283 8.86 -6.63 -10.01
C ARG A 283 7.44 -6.41 -9.49
N TYR A 284 6.81 -5.28 -9.87
CA TYR A 284 5.43 -5.01 -9.48
C TYR A 284 4.45 -6.02 -10.11
N VAL A 285 4.62 -6.29 -11.41
CA VAL A 285 3.79 -7.28 -12.12
C VAL A 285 3.98 -8.68 -11.52
N ASP A 286 5.23 -9.11 -11.33
CA ASP A 286 5.56 -10.41 -10.70
C ASP A 286 4.93 -10.55 -9.30
N ALA A 287 4.94 -9.46 -8.50
CA ALA A 287 4.30 -9.47 -7.18
C ALA A 287 2.80 -9.76 -7.28
N TYR A 288 2.10 -9.05 -8.19
CA TYR A 288 0.67 -9.26 -8.41
C TYR A 288 0.38 -10.69 -8.89
N GLU A 289 1.05 -11.11 -9.94
CA GLU A 289 0.77 -12.42 -10.57
C GLU A 289 1.04 -13.58 -9.63
N ARG A 290 2.10 -13.49 -8.82
CA ARG A 290 2.41 -14.52 -7.81
C ARG A 290 1.44 -14.50 -6.64
N VAL A 291 1.22 -13.33 -6.02
CA VAL A 291 0.37 -13.22 -4.82
C VAL A 291 -1.08 -13.50 -5.13
N CYS A 292 -1.61 -12.93 -6.22
CA CYS A 292 -3.02 -13.07 -6.57
C CYS A 292 -3.29 -14.33 -7.41
N GLY A 293 -2.26 -14.92 -8.04
CA GLY A 293 -2.42 -16.07 -8.95
C GLY A 293 -3.23 -15.72 -10.21
N ARG A 294 -3.23 -14.44 -10.61
CA ARG A 294 -3.98 -13.89 -11.75
C ARG A 294 -3.02 -13.18 -12.69
N PHE A 295 -3.26 -13.22 -13.99
CA PHE A 295 -2.48 -12.49 -14.98
C PHE A 295 -2.93 -11.02 -15.04
N LEU A 296 -1.97 -10.06 -15.00
CA LEU A 296 -2.33 -8.64 -14.98
C LEU A 296 -3.07 -8.17 -16.24
N GLY A 297 -2.77 -8.78 -17.38
CA GLY A 297 -3.46 -8.51 -18.65
C GLY A 297 -4.97 -8.77 -18.58
N ASP A 298 -5.40 -9.73 -17.77
CA ASP A 298 -6.83 -10.07 -17.61
C ASP A 298 -7.58 -9.05 -16.75
N TRP A 299 -6.86 -8.24 -15.96
CA TRP A 299 -7.44 -7.25 -15.06
C TRP A 299 -8.18 -6.12 -15.78
N TYR A 300 -7.68 -5.67 -16.91
CA TYR A 300 -8.26 -4.56 -17.67
C TYR A 300 -8.67 -4.89 -19.11
N GLY A 301 -8.87 -6.17 -19.39
CA GLY A 301 -9.47 -6.64 -20.64
C GLY A 301 -8.66 -6.25 -21.86
N ALA A 302 -7.39 -6.68 -21.90
CA ALA A 302 -6.53 -6.50 -23.08
C ALA A 302 -6.96 -7.37 -24.26
#